data_ff5d05a7f03cd2479ce1df769107eb44
#
_entry.id   ff5d05a7f03cd2479ce1df769107eb44
#
_cell.length_a   1.000
_cell.length_b   1.000
_cell.length_c   1.000
_cell.angle_alpha   90.00
_cell.angle_beta   90.00
_cell.angle_gamma   90.00
#
_symmetry.space_group_name_H-M   'P 1'
#
loop_
_entity.id
_entity.type
_entity.pdbx_description
1 polymer ?
#
loop_
_entity_poly.entity_id
_entity_poly.type
_entity_poly.pdbx_seq_one_letter_code
_entity_poly.pdbx_strand_id
1 'polypeptide(L)'
;SAWFEEGNTEWKQSGELQITEYGLSGIMIFNLSSELGRILSEESSVKLYVDFLPEIEENAFVQGSRDVNRSLYGYLNAYLPDKLAMYILETACEQPKQALTELTEAQLHKIYYLCRRYPFHVRALKNYEQAQVTAGGIRLTEIQPETMECLGHPGMYATGEMLDIDGDCGGYNLTFALLTGLRAGRACHDKN
;
A
#
# COMPACT_ATOMS: atom_id res chain seq x y z
N SER A 1 2.69 7.48 3.25
CA SER A 1 1.90 7.05 2.09
C SER A 1 2.77 6.36 1.04
N ALA A 2 2.15 5.53 0.19
CA ALA A 2 2.80 4.90 -0.95
C ALA A 2 1.98 5.10 -2.21
N TRP A 3 2.64 5.25 -3.37
CA TRP A 3 1.97 5.44 -4.65
C TRP A 3 2.84 4.98 -5.83
N PHE A 4 2.19 4.71 -6.94
CA PHE A 4 2.81 4.52 -8.26
C PHE A 4 1.94 5.18 -9.33
N GLU A 5 2.53 5.38 -10.50
CA GLU A 5 1.89 6.04 -11.64
C GLU A 5 1.88 5.10 -12.84
N GLU A 6 0.76 5.03 -13.54
CA GLU A 6 0.59 4.33 -14.81
C GLU A 6 -0.09 5.27 -15.81
N GLY A 7 0.65 5.74 -16.81
CA GLY A 7 0.15 6.76 -17.73
C GLY A 7 -0.22 8.05 -16.98
N ASN A 8 -1.50 8.41 -17.00
CA ASN A 8 -2.05 9.59 -16.32
C ASN A 8 -2.76 9.25 -15.00
N THR A 9 -2.72 8.01 -14.55
CA THR A 9 -3.39 7.56 -13.32
C THR A 9 -2.37 7.41 -12.20
N GLU A 10 -2.66 8.01 -11.05
CA GLU A 10 -1.92 7.80 -9.80
C GLU A 10 -2.72 6.88 -8.89
N TRP A 11 -2.10 5.81 -8.47
CA TRP A 11 -2.61 4.90 -7.44
C TRP A 11 -1.92 5.19 -6.13
N LYS A 12 -2.66 5.63 -5.13
CA LYS A 12 -2.10 6.06 -3.84
C LYS A 12 -2.87 5.51 -2.66
N GLN A 13 -2.14 5.03 -1.68
CA GLN A 13 -2.67 4.56 -0.41
C GLN A 13 -1.87 5.15 0.76
N SER A 14 -2.54 5.32 1.90
CA SER A 14 -1.93 5.77 3.14
C SER A 14 -2.24 4.77 4.24
N GLY A 15 -1.27 4.54 5.13
CA GLY A 15 -1.44 3.59 6.22
C GLY A 15 -0.12 3.06 6.72
N GLU A 16 -0.17 1.96 7.44
CA GLU A 16 1.01 1.27 7.96
C GLU A 16 1.80 0.61 6.82
N LEU A 17 3.12 0.83 6.83
CA LEU A 17 4.09 0.16 5.99
C LEU A 17 4.96 -0.74 6.84
N GLN A 18 5.12 -1.98 6.43
CA GLN A 18 6.07 -2.91 7.01
C GLN A 18 7.15 -3.23 5.98
N ILE A 19 8.42 -3.01 6.35
CA ILE A 19 9.57 -3.43 5.58
C ILE A 19 10.05 -4.76 6.17
N THR A 20 9.97 -5.81 5.37
CA THR A 20 10.33 -7.17 5.76
C THR A 20 11.58 -7.63 5.03
N GLU A 21 12.12 -8.78 5.44
CA GLU A 21 13.25 -9.42 4.75
C GLU A 21 12.94 -9.73 3.26
N TYR A 22 11.68 -9.92 2.93
CA TYR A 22 11.24 -10.33 1.58
C TYR A 22 10.61 -9.20 0.77
N GLY A 23 10.48 -7.99 1.31
CA GLY A 23 9.90 -6.86 0.60
C GLY A 23 8.98 -5.98 1.47
N LEU A 24 8.08 -5.29 0.81
CA LEU A 24 7.11 -4.41 1.45
C LEU A 24 5.82 -5.14 1.81
N SER A 25 5.22 -4.76 2.93
CA SER A 25 3.97 -5.30 3.46
C SER A 25 3.21 -4.21 4.22
N GLY A 26 2.05 -4.56 4.79
CA GLY A 26 1.17 -3.64 5.50
C GLY A 26 -0.06 -3.28 4.68
N ILE A 27 -1.06 -2.70 5.35
CA ILE A 27 -2.40 -2.47 4.77
C ILE A 27 -2.34 -1.68 3.47
N MET A 28 -1.55 -0.61 3.42
CA MET A 28 -1.47 0.20 2.19
C MET A 28 -0.83 -0.55 1.01
N ILE A 29 0.08 -1.51 1.28
CA ILE A 29 0.68 -2.33 0.23
C ILE A 29 -0.31 -3.39 -0.25
N PHE A 30 -1.11 -3.98 0.66
CA PHE A 30 -2.16 -4.93 0.29
C PHE A 30 -3.19 -4.27 -0.63
N ASN A 31 -3.64 -3.05 -0.31
CA ASN A 31 -4.60 -2.32 -1.13
C ASN A 31 -4.03 -1.91 -2.51
N LEU A 32 -2.73 -1.64 -2.61
CA LEU A 32 -2.06 -1.37 -3.88
C LEU A 32 -1.77 -2.65 -4.69
N SER A 33 -1.75 -3.81 -4.04
CA SER A 33 -1.25 -5.05 -4.66
C SER A 33 -2.13 -5.56 -5.80
N SER A 34 -3.44 -5.33 -5.78
CA SER A 34 -4.35 -5.69 -6.86
C SER A 34 -3.92 -5.04 -8.18
N GLU A 35 -3.78 -3.70 -8.18
CA GLU A 35 -3.36 -2.95 -9.36
C GLU A 35 -1.89 -3.20 -9.73
N LEU A 36 -1.01 -3.32 -8.75
CA LEU A 36 0.38 -3.72 -9.00
C LEU A 36 0.47 -5.08 -9.71
N GLY A 37 -0.38 -6.04 -9.31
CA GLY A 37 -0.45 -7.36 -9.94
C GLY A 37 -0.90 -7.31 -11.40
N ARG A 38 -1.89 -6.45 -11.69
CA ARG A 38 -2.36 -6.22 -13.06
C ARG A 38 -1.22 -5.66 -13.94
N ILE A 39 -0.53 -4.62 -13.47
CA ILE A 39 0.55 -3.99 -14.24
C ILE A 39 1.73 -4.97 -14.40
N LEU A 40 2.11 -5.69 -13.35
CA LEU A 40 3.22 -6.65 -13.39
C LEU A 40 2.94 -7.87 -14.28
N SER A 41 1.68 -8.09 -14.70
CA SER A 41 1.38 -9.09 -15.73
C SER A 41 1.82 -8.67 -17.15
N GLU A 42 1.99 -7.37 -17.36
CA GLU A 42 2.37 -6.76 -18.64
C GLU A 42 3.80 -6.17 -18.60
N GLU A 43 4.23 -5.71 -17.42
CA GLU A 43 5.49 -5.03 -17.18
C GLU A 43 6.44 -5.87 -16.33
N SER A 44 7.75 -5.77 -16.57
CA SER A 44 8.76 -6.52 -15.79
C SER A 44 9.01 -5.94 -14.40
N SER A 45 8.65 -4.70 -14.15
CA SER A 45 8.75 -4.02 -12.85
C SER A 45 7.93 -2.74 -12.80
N VAL A 46 7.48 -2.39 -11.60
CA VAL A 46 6.78 -1.11 -11.32
C VAL A 46 7.57 -0.32 -10.30
N LYS A 47 7.70 0.98 -10.52
CA LYS A 47 8.32 1.88 -9.56
C LYS A 47 7.28 2.37 -8.57
N LEU A 48 7.38 1.89 -7.32
CA LEU A 48 6.56 2.31 -6.20
C LEU A 48 7.31 3.35 -5.38
N TYR A 49 6.71 4.49 -5.13
CA TYR A 49 7.26 5.53 -4.27
C TYR A 49 6.65 5.44 -2.87
N VAL A 50 7.47 5.70 -1.86
CA VAL A 50 7.03 5.77 -0.47
C VAL A 50 7.41 7.11 0.12
N ASP A 51 6.42 7.75 0.74
CA ASP A 51 6.59 8.94 1.57
C ASP A 51 6.61 8.52 3.03
N PHE A 52 7.77 8.66 3.65
CA PHE A 52 8.00 8.34 5.06
C PHE A 52 7.76 9.52 6.00
N LEU A 53 7.62 10.74 5.47
CA LEU A 53 7.44 11.98 6.23
C LEU A 53 6.20 12.78 5.79
N PRO A 54 5.01 12.16 5.67
CA PRO A 54 3.85 12.80 5.04
C PRO A 54 3.38 14.08 5.76
N GLU A 55 3.64 14.20 7.05
CA GLU A 55 3.20 15.32 7.88
C GLU A 55 4.29 16.38 8.11
N ILE A 56 5.49 16.16 7.59
CA ILE A 56 6.63 17.06 7.81
C ILE A 56 6.84 17.92 6.59
N GLU A 57 6.67 19.22 6.75
CA GLU A 57 6.95 20.21 5.71
C GLU A 57 8.46 20.43 5.54
N GLU A 58 8.89 20.68 4.32
CA GLU A 58 10.30 20.85 3.95
C GLU A 58 11.00 21.93 4.77
N ASN A 59 10.37 23.10 4.87
CA ASN A 59 10.91 24.21 5.65
C ASN A 59 11.07 23.84 7.13
N ALA A 60 10.11 23.11 7.70
CA ALA A 60 10.19 22.67 9.08
C ALA A 60 11.33 21.67 9.29
N PHE A 61 11.53 20.75 8.33
CA PHE A 61 12.63 19.80 8.36
C PHE A 61 14.00 20.50 8.26
N VAL A 62 14.17 21.43 7.32
CA VAL A 62 15.44 22.15 7.12
C VAL A 62 15.74 23.09 8.29
N GLN A 63 14.76 23.85 8.79
CA GLN A 63 14.95 24.76 9.92
C GLN A 63 15.21 23.99 11.22
N GLY A 64 14.46 22.92 11.49
CA GLY A 64 14.65 22.08 12.67
C GLY A 64 16.04 21.43 12.76
N SER A 65 16.71 21.21 11.63
CA SER A 65 18.08 20.71 11.61
C SER A 65 19.11 21.72 12.10
N ARG A 66 18.85 23.02 12.00
CA ARG A 66 19.78 24.10 12.38
C ARG A 66 19.84 24.34 13.88
N ASP A 67 18.75 24.01 14.57
CA ASP A 67 18.60 24.29 16.02
C ASP A 67 19.11 23.15 16.90
N VAL A 68 19.64 22.08 16.31
CA VAL A 68 19.98 20.85 17.03
C VAL A 68 21.45 20.49 16.88
N ASN A 69 22.17 20.47 18.01
CA ASN A 69 23.54 19.96 18.05
C ASN A 69 23.54 18.40 18.07
N ARG A 70 23.19 17.81 16.94
CA ARG A 70 23.12 16.34 16.74
C ARG A 70 23.81 15.93 15.45
N SER A 71 24.06 14.63 15.33
CA SER A 71 24.44 14.05 14.04
C SER A 71 23.22 13.97 13.11
N LEU A 72 23.47 13.92 11.81
CA LEU A 72 22.43 13.72 10.80
C LEU A 72 21.58 12.48 11.08
N TYR A 73 22.22 11.36 11.44
CA TYR A 73 21.54 10.16 11.87
C TYR A 73 20.62 10.40 13.08
N GLY A 74 21.14 11.03 14.15
CA GLY A 74 20.34 11.32 15.35
C GLY A 74 19.17 12.28 15.09
N TYR A 75 19.29 13.13 14.07
CA TYR A 75 18.21 14.00 13.61
C TYR A 75 17.14 13.19 12.87
N LEU A 76 17.53 12.38 11.90
CA LEU A 76 16.59 11.61 11.10
C LEU A 76 15.90 10.51 11.93
N ASN A 77 16.61 9.93 12.90
CA ASN A 77 16.06 8.93 13.80
C ASN A 77 14.97 9.46 14.76
N ALA A 78 14.82 10.78 14.87
CA ALA A 78 13.68 11.39 15.56
C ALA A 78 12.35 11.25 14.78
N TYR A 79 12.43 11.00 13.48
CA TYR A 79 11.27 10.85 12.60
C TYR A 79 11.07 9.41 12.10
N LEU A 80 12.13 8.65 11.95
CA LEU A 80 12.13 7.33 11.32
C LEU A 80 12.71 6.26 12.24
N PRO A 81 12.25 5.02 12.13
CA PRO A 81 12.87 3.88 12.80
C PRO A 81 14.38 3.77 12.47
N ASP A 82 15.15 3.34 13.45
CA ASP A 82 16.62 3.27 13.45
C ASP A 82 17.22 2.72 12.14
N LYS A 83 16.80 1.52 11.77
CA LYS A 83 17.31 0.84 10.56
C LYS A 83 16.93 1.59 9.27
N LEU A 84 15.75 2.17 9.22
CA LEU A 84 15.29 2.92 8.05
C LEU A 84 16.05 4.23 7.92
N ALA A 85 16.23 4.96 9.01
CA ALA A 85 17.04 6.19 9.04
C ALA A 85 18.46 5.91 8.51
N MET A 86 19.12 4.86 9.01
CA MET A 86 20.44 4.48 8.55
C MET A 86 20.46 4.13 7.06
N TYR A 87 19.53 3.32 6.60
CA TYR A 87 19.43 2.91 5.20
C TYR A 87 19.25 4.09 4.24
N ILE A 88 18.39 5.05 4.60
CA ILE A 88 18.17 6.27 3.79
C ILE A 88 19.43 7.10 3.73
N LEU A 89 20.14 7.26 4.86
CA LEU A 89 21.35 8.07 4.91
C LEU A 89 22.51 7.43 4.15
N GLU A 90 22.66 6.13 4.21
CA GLU A 90 23.65 5.39 3.41
C GLU A 90 23.39 5.55 1.91
N THR A 91 22.10 5.62 1.52
CA THR A 91 21.73 5.87 0.12
C THR A 91 21.94 7.32 -0.30
N ALA A 92 21.72 8.27 0.60
CA ALA A 92 21.75 9.71 0.32
C ALA A 92 23.13 10.35 0.46
N CYS A 93 23.94 9.86 1.39
CA CYS A 93 25.23 10.46 1.72
C CYS A 93 26.24 9.43 2.21
N GLU A 94 27.53 9.72 1.93
CA GLU A 94 28.64 8.81 2.25
C GLU A 94 28.96 8.75 3.75
N GLN A 95 28.55 9.75 4.53
CA GLN A 95 28.84 9.88 5.96
C GLN A 95 27.58 10.10 6.82
N PRO A 96 26.80 9.08 7.13
CA PRO A 96 25.56 9.21 7.90
C PRO A 96 25.74 9.82 9.30
N LYS A 97 26.94 9.69 9.89
CA LYS A 97 27.27 10.22 11.23
C LYS A 97 27.81 11.68 11.22
N GLN A 98 27.84 12.32 10.07
CA GLN A 98 28.27 13.71 9.93
C GLN A 98 27.43 14.64 10.82
N ALA A 99 28.05 15.70 11.36
CA ALA A 99 27.34 16.69 12.14
C ALA A 99 26.39 17.51 11.24
N LEU A 100 25.22 17.84 11.72
CA LEU A 100 24.23 18.64 10.97
C LEU A 100 24.81 19.98 10.53
N THR A 101 25.68 20.56 11.35
CA THR A 101 26.34 21.85 11.08
C THR A 101 27.31 21.83 9.90
N GLU A 102 27.73 20.65 9.47
CA GLU A 102 28.63 20.46 8.32
C GLU A 102 27.86 20.23 7.00
N LEU A 103 26.54 20.09 7.07
CA LEU A 103 25.69 19.88 5.90
C LEU A 103 25.30 21.21 5.26
N THR A 104 25.35 21.21 3.95
CA THR A 104 24.74 22.29 3.15
C THR A 104 23.21 22.14 3.14
N GLU A 105 22.54 23.25 2.92
CA GLU A 105 21.08 23.26 2.74
C GLU A 105 20.64 22.35 1.60
N ALA A 106 21.38 22.34 0.49
CA ALA A 106 21.11 21.44 -0.65
C ALA A 106 21.17 19.95 -0.29
N GLN A 107 22.07 19.55 0.61
CA GLN A 107 22.14 18.17 1.09
C GLN A 107 20.92 17.82 1.98
N LEU A 108 20.48 18.74 2.84
CA LEU A 108 19.28 18.58 3.66
C LEU A 108 18.01 18.45 2.80
N HIS A 109 17.87 19.30 1.79
CA HIS A 109 16.79 19.19 0.81
C HIS A 109 16.80 17.87 0.08
N LYS A 110 17.96 17.39 -0.36
CA LYS A 110 18.10 16.07 -1.01
C LYS A 110 17.66 14.93 -0.10
N ILE A 111 18.07 14.96 1.18
CA ILE A 111 17.68 13.93 2.17
C ILE A 111 16.17 13.97 2.41
N TYR A 112 15.62 15.17 2.64
CA TYR A 112 14.19 15.35 2.79
C TYR A 112 13.42 14.78 1.59
N TYR A 113 13.82 15.17 0.39
CA TYR A 113 13.17 14.70 -0.84
C TYR A 113 13.23 13.19 -1.00
N LEU A 114 14.36 12.58 -0.63
CA LEU A 114 14.50 11.12 -0.63
C LEU A 114 13.54 10.46 0.38
N CYS A 115 13.37 11.04 1.56
CA CYS A 115 12.39 10.55 2.54
C CYS A 115 10.94 10.69 2.06
N ARG A 116 10.63 11.75 1.30
CA ARG A 116 9.29 12.02 0.77
C ARG A 116 8.95 11.22 -0.48
N ARG A 117 9.94 10.75 -1.22
CA ARG A 117 9.75 10.03 -2.49
C ARG A 117 10.78 8.92 -2.67
N TYR A 118 10.83 8.01 -1.70
CA TYR A 118 11.77 6.89 -1.77
C TYR A 118 11.30 5.87 -2.82
N PRO A 119 12.12 5.55 -3.85
CA PRO A 119 11.72 4.62 -4.91
C PRO A 119 12.01 3.17 -4.54
N PHE A 120 11.01 2.32 -4.66
CA PHE A 120 11.15 0.87 -4.65
C PHE A 120 10.84 0.30 -6.03
N HIS A 121 11.63 -0.67 -6.47
CA HIS A 121 11.38 -1.41 -7.71
C HIS A 121 10.68 -2.71 -7.39
N VAL A 122 9.35 -2.72 -7.56
CA VAL A 122 8.53 -3.91 -7.38
C VAL A 122 8.64 -4.78 -8.62
N ARG A 123 9.06 -6.03 -8.47
CA ARG A 123 9.28 -6.99 -9.56
C ARG A 123 8.28 -8.13 -9.58
N ALA A 124 7.68 -8.41 -8.42
CA ALA A 124 6.68 -9.45 -8.28
C ALA A 124 5.84 -9.20 -7.03
N LEU A 125 4.65 -9.74 -7.00
CA LEU A 125 3.88 -9.99 -5.78
C LEU A 125 4.31 -11.32 -5.17
N LYS A 126 3.98 -11.53 -3.90
CA LYS A 126 4.13 -12.85 -3.28
C LYS A 126 3.19 -13.86 -3.93
N ASN A 127 3.50 -15.16 -3.72
CA ASN A 127 2.70 -16.24 -4.27
C ASN A 127 1.27 -16.28 -3.68
N TYR A 128 0.41 -17.01 -4.36
CA TYR A 128 -1.00 -17.16 -4.05
C TYR A 128 -1.27 -17.67 -2.62
N GLU A 129 -0.40 -18.52 -2.06
CA GLU A 129 -0.52 -19.06 -0.70
C GLU A 129 -0.44 -17.99 0.40
N GLN A 130 0.09 -16.82 0.08
CA GLN A 130 0.23 -15.68 1.01
C GLN A 130 -0.77 -14.56 0.73
N ALA A 131 -1.62 -14.71 -0.29
CA ALA A 131 -2.68 -13.76 -0.57
C ALA A 131 -3.74 -13.79 0.54
N GLN A 132 -4.18 -12.62 0.98
CA GLN A 132 -5.28 -12.50 1.95
C GLN A 132 -6.64 -12.47 1.27
N VAL A 133 -6.68 -12.02 0.02
CA VAL A 133 -7.88 -11.89 -0.81
C VAL A 133 -7.50 -12.30 -2.24
N THR A 134 -8.46 -12.88 -2.95
CA THR A 134 -8.29 -13.30 -4.34
C THR A 134 -9.06 -12.34 -5.24
N ALA A 135 -8.39 -11.74 -6.21
CA ALA A 135 -9.04 -10.98 -7.27
C ALA A 135 -9.63 -11.92 -8.33
N GLY A 136 -10.78 -11.53 -8.90
CA GLY A 136 -11.51 -12.33 -9.86
C GLY A 136 -12.64 -13.15 -9.23
N GLY A 137 -13.42 -13.82 -10.05
CA GLY A 137 -14.59 -14.60 -9.61
C GLY A 137 -15.75 -14.56 -10.58
N ILE A 138 -16.93 -14.86 -10.09
CA ILE A 138 -18.18 -14.76 -10.87
C ILE A 138 -18.51 -13.27 -11.07
N ARG A 139 -18.66 -12.85 -12.32
CA ARG A 139 -18.97 -11.44 -12.65
C ARG A 139 -20.26 -10.99 -12.00
N LEU A 140 -20.25 -9.81 -11.41
CA LEU A 140 -21.44 -9.24 -10.75
C LEU A 140 -22.66 -9.09 -11.70
N THR A 141 -22.40 -8.94 -13.01
CA THR A 141 -23.44 -8.90 -14.05
C THR A 141 -24.17 -10.22 -14.23
N GLU A 142 -23.66 -11.32 -13.66
CA GLU A 142 -24.29 -12.65 -13.70
C GLU A 142 -25.06 -12.97 -12.42
N ILE A 143 -25.18 -12.01 -11.51
CA ILE A 143 -25.85 -12.18 -10.21
C ILE A 143 -27.01 -11.21 -10.09
N GLN A 144 -28.14 -11.71 -9.56
CA GLN A 144 -29.25 -10.87 -9.15
C GLN A 144 -28.92 -10.19 -7.82
N PRO A 145 -28.75 -8.85 -7.76
CA PRO A 145 -28.23 -8.19 -6.56
C PRO A 145 -29.15 -8.32 -5.33
N GLU A 146 -30.46 -8.42 -5.53
CA GLU A 146 -31.46 -8.49 -4.46
C GLU A 146 -31.46 -9.85 -3.75
N THR A 147 -31.14 -10.91 -4.47
CA THR A 147 -31.26 -12.30 -3.99
C THR A 147 -29.93 -13.05 -3.95
N MET A 148 -28.91 -12.55 -4.64
CA MET A 148 -27.62 -13.23 -4.89
C MET A 148 -27.76 -14.50 -5.73
N GLU A 149 -28.89 -14.67 -6.45
CA GLU A 149 -29.13 -15.79 -7.36
C GLU A 149 -28.34 -15.59 -8.67
N CYS A 150 -27.76 -16.67 -9.18
CA CYS A 150 -27.03 -16.65 -10.45
C CYS A 150 -28.02 -16.54 -11.61
N LEU A 151 -27.86 -15.54 -12.47
CA LEU A 151 -28.68 -15.38 -13.68
C LEU A 151 -28.44 -16.57 -14.62
N GLY A 152 -29.53 -17.14 -15.14
CA GLY A 152 -29.44 -18.35 -15.99
C GLY A 152 -29.34 -19.70 -15.26
N HIS A 153 -29.21 -19.69 -13.93
CA HIS A 153 -29.13 -20.88 -13.08
C HIS A 153 -30.09 -20.81 -11.89
N PRO A 154 -31.41 -20.97 -12.09
CA PRO A 154 -32.40 -20.88 -11.03
C PRO A 154 -32.10 -21.82 -9.85
N GLY A 155 -32.15 -21.28 -8.63
CA GLY A 155 -31.85 -22.01 -7.41
C GLY A 155 -30.36 -22.07 -7.04
N MET A 156 -29.46 -21.51 -7.88
CA MET A 156 -28.04 -21.38 -7.56
C MET A 156 -27.76 -19.98 -7.04
N TYR A 157 -27.02 -19.88 -5.93
CA TYR A 157 -26.65 -18.62 -5.29
C TYR A 157 -25.14 -18.55 -5.11
N ALA A 158 -24.56 -17.37 -5.33
CA ALA A 158 -23.14 -17.13 -5.11
C ALA A 158 -22.96 -15.90 -4.20
N THR A 159 -22.05 -16.00 -3.24
CA THR A 159 -21.86 -14.98 -2.20
C THR A 159 -20.38 -14.83 -1.83
N GLY A 160 -20.06 -13.69 -1.22
CA GLY A 160 -18.71 -13.45 -0.69
C GLY A 160 -17.64 -13.44 -1.79
N GLU A 161 -16.49 -13.98 -1.47
CA GLU A 161 -15.29 -13.96 -2.32
C GLU A 161 -15.42 -14.84 -3.60
N MET A 162 -16.52 -15.59 -3.77
CA MET A 162 -16.82 -16.24 -5.04
C MET A 162 -17.17 -15.25 -6.15
N LEU A 163 -17.58 -14.02 -5.77
CA LEU A 163 -17.91 -12.94 -6.67
C LEU A 163 -16.66 -12.14 -7.03
N ASP A 164 -16.64 -11.62 -8.26
CA ASP A 164 -15.57 -10.75 -8.75
C ASP A 164 -15.65 -9.38 -8.09
N ILE A 165 -15.29 -9.33 -6.82
CA ILE A 165 -15.21 -8.13 -6.00
C ILE A 165 -14.18 -8.35 -4.88
N ASP A 166 -13.22 -7.47 -4.81
CA ASP A 166 -12.24 -7.38 -3.75
C ASP A 166 -12.23 -5.94 -3.19
N GLY A 167 -12.50 -5.83 -1.91
CA GLY A 167 -12.50 -4.55 -1.20
C GLY A 167 -11.17 -4.33 -0.48
N ASP A 168 -10.91 -3.09 -0.11
CA ASP A 168 -9.76 -2.71 0.69
C ASP A 168 -9.64 -3.53 1.97
N CYS A 169 -8.41 -3.74 2.45
CA CYS A 169 -8.14 -4.30 3.76
C CYS A 169 -8.78 -3.42 4.85
N GLY A 170 -9.47 -4.05 5.80
CA GLY A 170 -10.19 -3.31 6.88
C GLY A 170 -11.56 -3.89 7.22
N GLY A 171 -11.83 -5.15 6.83
CA GLY A 171 -13.07 -5.87 7.14
C GLY A 171 -14.15 -5.77 6.07
N TYR A 172 -13.94 -5.02 5.00
CA TYR A 172 -14.92 -4.89 3.91
C TYR A 172 -15.27 -6.23 3.28
N ASN A 173 -14.28 -7.07 2.98
CA ASN A 173 -14.49 -8.39 2.37
C ASN A 173 -15.30 -9.33 3.26
N LEU A 174 -15.02 -9.36 4.57
CA LEU A 174 -15.81 -10.14 5.53
C LEU A 174 -17.24 -9.62 5.67
N THR A 175 -17.40 -8.30 5.72
CA THR A 175 -18.74 -7.68 5.80
C THR A 175 -19.55 -7.98 4.54
N PHE A 176 -18.92 -7.89 3.37
CA PHE A 176 -19.55 -8.23 2.10
C PHE A 176 -19.99 -9.71 2.07
N ALA A 177 -19.12 -10.62 2.50
CA ALA A 177 -19.42 -12.05 2.55
C ALA A 177 -20.61 -12.36 3.48
N LEU A 178 -20.65 -11.74 4.66
CA LEU A 178 -21.75 -11.90 5.61
C LEU A 178 -23.08 -11.34 5.07
N LEU A 179 -23.04 -10.14 4.49
CA LEU A 179 -24.26 -9.49 3.97
C LEU A 179 -24.82 -10.22 2.77
N THR A 180 -23.99 -10.65 1.83
CA THR A 180 -24.40 -11.43 0.67
C THR A 180 -24.91 -12.81 1.07
N GLY A 181 -24.28 -13.48 2.03
CA GLY A 181 -24.74 -14.74 2.59
C GLY A 181 -26.11 -14.63 3.26
N LEU A 182 -26.34 -13.58 4.06
CA LEU A 182 -27.65 -13.30 4.67
C LEU A 182 -28.74 -13.04 3.61
N ARG A 183 -28.39 -12.32 2.55
CA ARG A 183 -29.32 -12.02 1.44
C ARG A 183 -29.72 -13.28 0.69
N ALA A 184 -28.76 -14.14 0.36
CA ALA A 184 -29.02 -15.42 -0.29
C ALA A 184 -29.88 -16.34 0.60
N GLY A 185 -29.56 -16.41 1.90
CA GLY A 185 -30.33 -17.23 2.86
C GLY A 185 -31.78 -16.81 2.97
N ARG A 186 -32.08 -15.49 2.99
CA ARG A 186 -33.46 -14.97 2.97
C ARG A 186 -34.17 -15.32 1.67
N ALA A 187 -33.51 -15.11 0.54
CA ALA A 187 -34.10 -15.42 -0.76
C ALA A 187 -34.41 -16.94 -0.94
N CYS A 188 -33.59 -17.81 -0.41
CA CYS A 188 -33.85 -19.26 -0.37
C CYS A 188 -35.06 -19.60 0.50
N HIS A 189 -35.21 -18.95 1.64
CA HIS A 189 -36.33 -19.18 2.56
C HIS A 189 -37.67 -18.72 1.96
N ASP A 190 -37.68 -17.54 1.33
CA ASP A 190 -38.93 -16.94 0.77
C ASP A 190 -39.45 -17.69 -0.47
N LYS A 191 -38.63 -18.55 -1.10
CA LYS A 191 -39.01 -19.40 -2.24
C LYS A 191 -39.63 -20.76 -1.83
N ASN A 192 -39.50 -21.15 -0.55
CA ASN A 192 -40.09 -22.38 -0.01
C ASN A 192 -41.33 -22.11 0.79
#